data_92e03ae079af41b3abc2d67f77f05343
#
_entry.id   92e03ae079af41b3abc2d67f77f05343
#
_cell.length_a   1.000
_cell.length_b   1.000
_cell.length_c   1.000
_cell.angle_alpha   90.00
_cell.angle_beta   90.00
_cell.angle_gamma   90.00
#
_symmetry.space_group_name_H-M   'P 1'
#
loop_
_entity.id
_entity.type
_entity.pdbx_description
1 polymer ?
#
loop_
_entity_poly.entity_id
_entity_poly.type
_entity_poly.pdbx_seq_one_letter_code
_entity_poly.pdbx_strand_id
1 'polypeptide(L)'
;GGLIAATKALAQEVAARRVTVNAVAPGFIRTDMVEGLDEAELKKTIPAKRFGEPEEVAELVAFLASDKAAYINGQTISINGGLYE
;
A
#
# COMPACT_ATOMS: atom_id res chain seq x y z
N GLY A 1 13.35 -1.57 -4.59
CA GLY A 1 13.44 -2.34 -5.80
C GLY A 1 13.00 -1.60 -7.05
N GLY A 2 12.86 -2.35 -8.13
CA GLY A 2 12.51 -1.80 -9.44
C GLY A 2 11.17 -1.06 -9.47
N LEU A 3 10.18 -1.54 -8.71
CA LEU A 3 8.87 -0.88 -8.66
C LEU A 3 8.98 0.51 -8.06
N ILE A 4 9.75 0.67 -7.00
CA ILE A 4 9.94 1.98 -6.37
C ILE A 4 10.62 2.95 -7.33
N ALA A 5 11.68 2.50 -8.00
CA ALA A 5 12.40 3.32 -8.96
C ALA A 5 11.51 3.71 -10.16
N ALA A 6 10.75 2.75 -10.69
CA ALA A 6 9.84 3.00 -11.80
C ALA A 6 8.73 3.98 -11.41
N THR A 7 8.18 3.84 -10.21
CA THR A 7 7.14 4.75 -9.70
C THR A 7 7.67 6.17 -9.63
N LYS A 8 8.86 6.36 -9.05
CA LYS A 8 9.47 7.69 -8.94
C LYS A 8 9.80 8.30 -10.29
N ALA A 9 10.35 7.52 -11.20
CA ALA A 9 10.71 8.00 -12.53
C ALA A 9 9.48 8.45 -13.32
N LEU A 10 8.42 7.63 -13.32
CA LEU A 10 7.18 7.97 -14.00
C LEU A 10 6.50 9.18 -13.37
N ALA A 11 6.50 9.25 -12.03
CA ALA A 11 5.91 10.37 -11.31
C ALA A 11 6.57 11.69 -11.70
N GLN A 12 7.90 11.70 -11.81
CA GLN A 12 8.62 12.90 -12.22
C GLN A 12 8.31 13.29 -13.67
N GLU A 13 8.18 12.29 -14.54
CA GLU A 13 7.92 12.53 -15.96
C GLU A 13 6.56 13.18 -16.21
N VAL A 14 5.53 12.79 -15.46
CA VAL A 14 4.15 13.25 -15.69
C VAL A 14 3.68 14.33 -14.71
N ALA A 15 4.52 14.73 -13.75
CA ALA A 15 4.11 15.65 -12.70
C ALA A 15 3.59 16.99 -13.24
N ALA A 16 4.21 17.52 -14.27
CA ALA A 16 3.79 18.81 -14.87
C ALA A 16 2.39 18.74 -15.51
N ARG A 17 1.88 17.55 -15.76
CA ARG A 17 0.55 17.33 -16.33
C ARG A 17 -0.53 17.18 -15.26
N ARG A 18 -0.20 17.40 -13.98
CA ARG A 18 -1.09 17.19 -12.84
C ARG A 18 -1.53 15.74 -12.69
N VAL A 19 -0.67 14.83 -13.08
CA VAL A 19 -0.87 13.38 -12.88
C VAL A 19 0.07 12.94 -11.79
N THR A 20 -0.45 12.18 -10.83
CA THR A 20 0.37 11.59 -9.78
C THR A 20 0.48 10.09 -9.98
N VAL A 21 1.64 9.55 -9.62
CA VAL A 21 1.91 8.11 -9.71
C VAL A 21 2.44 7.66 -8.36
N ASN A 22 1.69 6.79 -7.71
CA ASN A 22 2.06 6.25 -6.41
C ASN A 22 1.88 4.74 -6.44
N ALA A 23 2.54 4.04 -5.54
CA ALA A 23 2.40 2.61 -5.38
C ALA A 23 1.91 2.31 -3.96
N VAL A 24 1.13 1.25 -3.83
CA VAL A 24 0.68 0.74 -2.53
C VAL A 24 1.29 -0.64 -2.33
N ALA A 25 1.91 -0.85 -1.19
CA ALA A 25 2.55 -2.11 -0.83
C ALA A 25 1.82 -2.72 0.38
N PRO A 26 0.84 -3.60 0.16
CA PRO A 26 0.12 -4.24 1.26
C PRO A 26 0.98 -5.30 1.95
N GLY A 27 0.78 -5.47 3.25
CA GLY A 27 1.30 -6.61 3.99
C GLY A 27 0.30 -7.77 3.97
N PHE A 28 0.05 -8.37 5.14
CA PHE A 28 -0.92 -9.44 5.24
C PHE A 28 -2.34 -8.87 5.29
N ILE A 29 -3.09 -9.14 4.24
CA ILE A 29 -4.47 -8.68 4.09
C ILE A 29 -5.38 -9.89 4.13
N ARG A 30 -6.48 -9.79 4.86
CA ARG A 30 -7.46 -10.89 4.96
C ARG A 30 -8.08 -11.14 3.59
N THR A 31 -8.01 -12.40 3.15
CA THR A 31 -8.64 -12.85 1.93
C THR A 31 -9.17 -14.26 2.17
N ASP A 32 -10.07 -14.73 1.33
CA ASP A 32 -10.58 -16.09 1.43
C ASP A 32 -9.48 -17.14 1.18
N MET A 33 -8.41 -16.76 0.55
CA MET A 33 -7.28 -17.65 0.25
C MET A 33 -6.32 -17.85 1.42
N VAL A 34 -6.54 -17.17 2.53
CA VAL A 34 -5.72 -17.33 3.73
C VAL A 34 -6.08 -18.63 4.49
N GLU A 35 -7.16 -19.29 4.13
CA GLU A 35 -7.54 -20.58 4.72
C GLU A 35 -6.40 -21.59 4.61
N GLY A 36 -6.10 -22.25 5.73
CA GLY A 36 -5.03 -23.23 5.80
C GLY A 36 -3.69 -22.66 6.26
N LEU A 37 -3.53 -21.35 6.33
CA LEU A 37 -2.38 -20.74 6.98
C LEU A 37 -2.61 -20.66 8.48
N ASP A 38 -1.53 -20.72 9.25
CA ASP A 38 -1.63 -20.52 10.69
C ASP A 38 -1.76 -19.02 10.97
N GLU A 39 -2.98 -18.52 10.96
CA GLU A 39 -3.26 -17.10 11.18
C GLU A 39 -2.74 -16.63 12.54
N ALA A 40 -2.87 -17.46 13.56
CA ALA A 40 -2.42 -17.07 14.91
C ALA A 40 -0.92 -16.82 14.94
N GLU A 41 -0.14 -17.68 14.29
CA GLU A 41 1.31 -17.50 14.22
C GLU A 41 1.69 -16.29 13.40
N LEU A 42 1.04 -16.08 12.25
CA LEU A 42 1.32 -14.92 11.39
C LEU A 42 0.98 -13.61 12.11
N LYS A 43 -0.15 -13.55 12.81
CA LYS A 43 -0.53 -12.35 13.55
C LYS A 43 0.48 -11.94 14.61
N LYS A 44 1.17 -12.90 15.20
CA LYS A 44 2.22 -12.61 16.21
C LYS A 44 3.37 -11.83 15.60
N THR A 45 3.63 -11.99 14.32
CA THR A 45 4.73 -11.29 13.63
C THR A 45 4.37 -9.85 13.25
N ILE A 46 3.08 -9.52 13.24
CA ILE A 46 2.60 -8.20 12.84
C ILE A 46 2.50 -7.31 14.08
N PRO A 47 3.18 -6.15 14.11
CA PRO A 47 3.08 -5.26 15.28
C PRO A 47 1.65 -4.88 15.65
N ALA A 48 0.76 -4.68 14.67
CA ALA A 48 -0.65 -4.37 14.94
C ALA A 48 -1.45 -5.59 15.41
N LYS A 49 -0.87 -6.80 15.36
CA LYS A 49 -1.47 -8.05 15.84
C LYS A 49 -2.75 -8.45 15.12
N ARG A 50 -2.93 -7.99 13.90
CA ARG A 50 -4.05 -8.38 13.06
C ARG A 50 -3.68 -8.26 11.59
N PHE A 51 -4.43 -8.95 10.73
CA PHE A 51 -4.39 -8.72 9.29
C PHE A 51 -5.11 -7.42 8.97
N GLY A 52 -4.69 -6.76 7.91
CA GLY A 52 -5.48 -5.67 7.35
C GLY A 52 -6.70 -6.21 6.64
N GLU A 53 -7.71 -5.37 6.50
CA GLU A 53 -8.91 -5.71 5.73
C GLU A 53 -8.79 -5.16 4.32
N PRO A 54 -9.39 -5.82 3.32
CA PRO A 54 -9.37 -5.30 1.94
C PRO A 54 -9.90 -3.87 1.84
N GLU A 55 -10.88 -3.51 2.66
CA GLU A 55 -11.45 -2.17 2.70
C GLU A 55 -10.42 -1.12 3.09
N GLU A 56 -9.46 -1.48 3.95
CA GLU A 56 -8.41 -0.55 4.38
C GLU A 56 -7.48 -0.22 3.21
N VAL A 57 -7.17 -1.21 2.38
CA VAL A 57 -6.39 -0.98 1.16
C VAL A 57 -7.19 -0.14 0.16
N ALA A 58 -8.46 -0.46 -0.02
CA ALA A 58 -9.33 0.25 -0.94
C ALA A 58 -9.49 1.73 -0.54
N GLU A 59 -9.60 2.02 0.74
CA GLU A 59 -9.70 3.40 1.24
C GLU A 59 -8.42 4.19 0.97
N LEU A 60 -7.27 3.56 1.13
CA LEU A 60 -5.99 4.21 0.81
C LEU A 60 -5.90 4.53 -0.69
N VAL A 61 -6.25 3.56 -1.53
CA VAL A 61 -6.23 3.77 -2.98
C VAL A 61 -7.20 4.88 -3.38
N ALA A 62 -8.39 4.89 -2.82
CA ALA A 62 -9.39 5.93 -3.09
C ALA A 62 -8.88 7.32 -2.68
N PHE A 63 -8.22 7.42 -1.52
CA PHE A 63 -7.63 8.68 -1.08
C PHE A 63 -6.55 9.15 -2.06
N LEU A 64 -5.64 8.25 -2.45
CA LEU A 64 -4.56 8.60 -3.38
C LEU A 64 -5.09 9.03 -4.75
N ALA A 65 -6.25 8.52 -5.15
CA ALA A 65 -6.89 8.88 -6.40
C ALA A 65 -7.71 10.18 -6.30
N SER A 66 -7.86 10.73 -5.12
CA SER A 66 -8.68 11.92 -4.90
C SER A 66 -7.87 13.21 -5.02
N ASP A 67 -8.58 14.33 -5.16
CA ASP A 67 -7.96 15.65 -5.17
C ASP A 67 -7.23 15.98 -3.86
N LYS A 68 -7.62 15.33 -2.77
CA LYS A 68 -6.98 15.53 -1.47
C LYS A 68 -5.52 15.05 -1.47
N ALA A 69 -5.16 14.15 -2.37
CA ALA A 69 -3.81 13.63 -2.50
C ALA A 69 -3.04 14.26 -3.66
N ALA A 70 -3.47 15.40 -4.14
CA ALA A 70 -2.91 16.02 -5.36
C ALA A 70 -1.41 16.34 -5.26
N TYR A 71 -0.89 16.53 -4.06
CA TYR A 71 0.53 16.82 -3.85
C TYR A 71 1.35 15.59 -3.45
N ILE A 72 0.73 14.42 -3.39
CA ILE A 72 1.41 13.14 -3.12
C ILE A 72 1.78 12.52 -4.45
N ASN A 73 3.07 12.35 -4.71
CA ASN A 73 3.55 11.88 -6.00
C ASN A 73 4.87 11.14 -5.84
N GLY A 74 5.02 10.03 -6.54
CA GLY A 74 6.25 9.24 -6.55
C GLY A 74 6.46 8.44 -5.27
N GLN A 75 5.43 8.22 -4.47
CA GLN A 75 5.54 7.54 -3.19
C GLN A 75 5.14 6.07 -3.28
N THR A 76 5.80 5.26 -2.46
CA THR A 76 5.37 3.89 -2.20
C THR A 76 4.88 3.86 -0.76
N ILE A 77 3.61 3.58 -0.57
CA ILE A 77 3.00 3.63 0.74
C ILE A 77 2.71 2.21 1.21
N SER A 78 3.34 1.82 2.32
CA SER A 78 3.14 0.52 2.93
C SER A 78 1.90 0.56 3.82
N ILE A 79 1.08 -0.49 3.71
CA ILE A 79 -0.08 -0.67 4.57
C ILE A 79 0.00 -2.10 5.13
N ASN A 80 0.68 -2.24 6.27
CA ASN A 80 1.15 -3.54 6.75
C ASN A 80 1.10 -3.70 8.27
N GLY A 81 0.44 -2.81 8.98
CA GLY A 81 0.36 -2.90 10.43
C GLY A 81 1.70 -2.73 11.15
N GLY A 82 2.69 -2.18 10.48
CA GLY A 82 4.02 -1.96 11.04
C GLY A 82 5.00 -3.12 10.82
N LEU A 83 4.63 -4.12 10.02
CA LEU A 83 5.44 -5.32 9.83
C LEU A 83 6.78 -5.04 9.14
N TYR A 84 6.78 -4.14 8.17
CA TYR A 84 7.98 -3.69 7.46
C TYR A 84 8.11 -2.18 7.56
N GLU A 85 9.28 -1.71 7.35
CA GLU A 85 9.57 -0.27 7.35
C GLU A 85 9.04 0.46 6.12
#